data_2e938a09457d44bbdcc1ce250600ee05
#
_entry.id   2e938a09457d44bbdcc1ce250600ee05
#
_cell.length_a   1.000
_cell.length_b   1.000
_cell.length_c   1.000
_cell.angle_alpha   90.00
_cell.angle_beta   90.00
_cell.angle_gamma   90.00
#
_symmetry.space_group_name_H-M   'P 1'
#
loop_
_entity.id
_entity.type
_entity.pdbx_description
1 polymer ?
#
loop_
_entity_poly.entity_id
_entity_poly.type
_entity_poly.pdbx_seq_one_letter_code
_entity_poly.pdbx_strand_id
1 'polypeptide(L)'
;MLTRLPIKVSAPLLVGVPVLLVGLGLLVRWNTQSREAVREIADQNIQQIHDMVSTKVTDLLSIPPRICRLNEDLVSAGVLDPDDLPSWRTTFIDEFLAFDMLSAITWGSGDGRCVWISRYIDGSYYWAIKDDPSVGTMIEWRVDDQGTMEETPSNTFEFDLFSRPWFTAPKDAGAPAWSEPYVWVGGEDIKDKTLGISYGIPMYKPD
;
A
#
# COMPACT_ATOMS: atom_id res chain seq x y z
N MET A 1 57.26 12.58 -58.76
CA MET A 1 57.63 13.98 -58.57
C MET A 1 57.10 14.40 -57.21
N LEU A 2 57.92 14.31 -56.14
CA LEU A 2 57.54 14.73 -54.82
C LEU A 2 57.68 16.26 -54.70
N THR A 3 56.58 17.00 -54.72
CA THR A 3 56.58 18.44 -54.53
C THR A 3 57.07 18.76 -53.12
N ARG A 4 58.24 19.36 -53.00
CA ARG A 4 58.86 19.81 -51.76
C ARG A 4 57.98 21.03 -51.23
N LEU A 5 57.19 20.79 -50.22
CA LEU A 5 56.48 21.86 -49.57
C LEU A 5 57.45 22.83 -48.89
N PRO A 6 57.27 24.14 -48.99
CA PRO A 6 58.13 25.11 -48.32
C PRO A 6 58.15 24.95 -46.80
N ILE A 7 59.34 25.07 -46.17
CA ILE A 7 59.57 24.88 -44.74
C ILE A 7 58.56 25.65 -43.89
N LYS A 8 58.14 26.83 -44.35
CA LYS A 8 57.13 27.69 -43.67
C LYS A 8 55.74 27.04 -43.54
N VAL A 9 55.44 26.03 -44.36
CA VAL A 9 54.16 25.31 -44.35
C VAL A 9 54.34 23.92 -43.73
N SER A 10 55.46 23.27 -43.91
CA SER A 10 55.72 21.93 -43.44
C SER A 10 55.95 21.87 -41.90
N ALA A 11 56.59 22.86 -41.31
CA ALA A 11 56.85 22.89 -39.86
C ALA A 11 55.56 23.01 -39.01
N PRO A 12 54.63 23.92 -39.31
CA PRO A 12 53.38 23.98 -38.53
C PRO A 12 52.47 22.78 -38.77
N LEU A 13 52.50 22.15 -39.98
CA LEU A 13 51.75 20.90 -40.24
C LEU A 13 52.31 19.71 -39.48
N LEU A 14 53.63 19.62 -39.34
CA LEU A 14 54.29 18.48 -38.69
C LEU A 14 54.04 18.47 -37.16
N VAL A 15 53.77 19.61 -36.54
CA VAL A 15 53.43 19.73 -35.13
C VAL A 15 51.88 19.83 -34.91
N GLY A 16 51.21 20.59 -35.75
CA GLY A 16 49.79 20.87 -35.62
C GLY A 16 48.90 19.64 -35.85
N VAL A 17 49.22 18.81 -36.85
CA VAL A 17 48.42 17.62 -37.14
C VAL A 17 48.44 16.59 -36.01
N PRO A 18 49.62 16.20 -35.42
CA PRO A 18 49.64 15.31 -34.28
C PRO A 18 48.92 15.87 -33.05
N VAL A 19 49.04 17.15 -32.78
CA VAL A 19 48.36 17.79 -31.64
C VAL A 19 46.83 17.75 -31.82
N LEU A 20 46.36 18.03 -33.04
CA LEU A 20 44.91 17.91 -33.36
C LEU A 20 44.42 16.46 -33.25
N LEU A 21 45.17 15.49 -33.71
CA LEU A 21 44.80 14.07 -33.59
C LEU A 21 44.73 13.60 -32.13
N VAL A 22 45.71 14.01 -31.31
CA VAL A 22 45.68 13.71 -29.86
C VAL A 22 44.52 14.40 -29.18
N GLY A 23 44.25 15.67 -29.50
CA GLY A 23 43.11 16.42 -28.95
C GLY A 23 41.77 15.78 -29.33
N LEU A 24 41.61 15.36 -30.60
CA LEU A 24 40.40 14.68 -31.07
C LEU A 24 40.23 13.31 -30.36
N GLY A 25 41.32 12.54 -30.23
CA GLY A 25 41.32 11.27 -29.50
C GLY A 25 40.90 11.42 -28.04
N LEU A 26 41.41 12.46 -27.37
CA LEU A 26 41.02 12.76 -25.98
C LEU A 26 39.56 13.17 -25.88
N LEU A 27 39.05 13.98 -26.80
CA LEU A 27 37.64 14.39 -26.83
C LEU A 27 36.68 13.21 -27.04
N VAL A 28 37.03 12.31 -27.97
CA VAL A 28 36.24 11.08 -28.23
C VAL A 28 36.23 10.20 -26.96
N ARG A 29 37.40 9.98 -26.38
CA ARG A 29 37.53 9.17 -25.15
C ARG A 29 36.75 9.78 -23.98
N TRP A 30 36.85 11.09 -23.79
CA TRP A 30 36.11 11.82 -22.77
C TRP A 30 34.59 11.68 -22.96
N ASN A 31 34.11 11.86 -24.20
CA ASN A 31 32.70 11.74 -24.51
C ASN A 31 32.17 10.31 -24.27
N THR A 32 32.93 9.27 -24.63
CA THR A 32 32.53 7.89 -24.36
C THR A 32 32.51 7.56 -22.87
N GLN A 33 33.56 7.92 -22.13
CA GLN A 33 33.60 7.72 -20.67
C GLN A 33 32.52 8.48 -19.95
N SER A 34 32.23 9.72 -20.36
CA SER A 34 31.16 10.53 -19.74
C SER A 34 29.79 9.90 -19.95
N ARG A 35 29.52 9.34 -21.16
CA ARG A 35 28.26 8.65 -21.45
C ARG A 35 28.13 7.34 -20.66
N GLU A 36 29.20 6.59 -20.51
CA GLU A 36 29.20 5.36 -19.71
C GLU A 36 28.96 5.67 -18.24
N ALA A 37 29.63 6.67 -17.68
CA ALA A 37 29.43 7.10 -16.31
C ALA A 37 27.97 7.58 -16.03
N VAL A 38 27.38 8.34 -16.97
CA VAL A 38 25.97 8.77 -16.86
C VAL A 38 25.02 7.58 -16.90
N ARG A 39 25.27 6.61 -17.76
CA ARG A 39 24.45 5.38 -17.82
C ARG A 39 24.57 4.57 -16.53
N GLU A 40 25.79 4.37 -16.05
CA GLU A 40 26.02 3.65 -14.79
C GLU A 40 25.30 4.28 -13.61
N ILE A 41 25.36 5.63 -13.48
CA ILE A 41 24.62 6.36 -12.45
C ILE A 41 23.11 6.21 -12.63
N ALA A 42 22.62 6.25 -13.88
CA ALA A 42 21.20 6.08 -14.15
C ALA A 42 20.74 4.66 -13.79
N ASP A 43 21.50 3.64 -14.15
CA ASP A 43 21.18 2.24 -13.82
C ASP A 43 21.22 2.00 -12.30
N GLN A 44 22.21 2.55 -11.59
CA GLN A 44 22.30 2.49 -10.14
C GLN A 44 21.10 3.18 -9.47
N ASN A 45 20.68 4.36 -9.95
CA ASN A 45 19.52 5.07 -9.42
C ASN A 45 18.22 4.28 -9.65
N ILE A 46 18.04 3.69 -10.83
CA ILE A 46 16.88 2.84 -11.13
C ILE A 46 16.84 1.64 -10.18
N GLN A 47 17.99 0.98 -9.98
CA GLN A 47 18.07 -0.15 -9.05
C GLN A 47 17.74 0.26 -7.61
N GLN A 48 18.29 1.38 -7.14
CA GLN A 48 17.99 1.90 -5.80
C GLN A 48 16.50 2.22 -5.62
N ILE A 49 15.86 2.84 -6.63
CA ILE A 49 14.43 3.13 -6.60
C ILE A 49 13.64 1.81 -6.57
N HIS A 50 14.01 0.83 -7.40
CA HIS A 50 13.38 -0.49 -7.43
C HIS A 50 13.45 -1.16 -6.05
N ASP A 51 14.63 -1.21 -5.44
CA ASP A 51 14.84 -1.85 -4.14
C ASP A 51 14.07 -1.12 -3.03
N MET A 52 14.05 0.21 -3.06
CA MET A 52 13.29 1.03 -2.11
C MET A 52 11.78 0.79 -2.24
N VAL A 53 11.25 0.78 -3.45
CA VAL A 53 9.82 0.52 -3.72
C VAL A 53 9.46 -0.90 -3.30
N SER A 54 10.27 -1.89 -3.69
CA SER A 54 10.05 -3.29 -3.33
C SER A 54 10.03 -3.50 -1.81
N THR A 55 10.99 -2.90 -1.10
CA THR A 55 11.05 -2.95 0.37
C THR A 55 9.81 -2.30 0.99
N LYS A 56 9.46 -1.10 0.55
CA LYS A 56 8.27 -0.40 1.07
C LYS A 56 6.99 -1.19 0.84
N VAL A 57 6.79 -1.75 -0.34
CA VAL A 57 5.60 -2.57 -0.65
C VAL A 57 5.58 -3.81 0.23
N THR A 58 6.71 -4.48 0.40
CA THR A 58 6.80 -5.67 1.27
C THR A 58 6.48 -5.33 2.73
N ASP A 59 7.03 -4.22 3.24
CA ASP A 59 6.76 -3.76 4.61
C ASP A 59 5.26 -3.46 4.79
N LEU A 60 4.65 -2.74 3.83
CA LEU A 60 3.24 -2.43 3.81
C LEU A 60 2.37 -3.69 3.87
N LEU A 61 2.62 -4.63 2.96
CA LEU A 61 1.85 -5.87 2.87
C LEU A 61 2.10 -6.83 4.04
N SER A 62 3.13 -6.60 4.86
CA SER A 62 3.40 -7.40 6.05
C SER A 62 2.50 -7.03 7.26
N ILE A 63 1.90 -5.84 7.26
CA ILE A 63 1.11 -5.33 8.38
C ILE A 63 -0.23 -6.06 8.51
N PRO A 64 -1.09 -6.15 7.47
CA PRO A 64 -2.39 -6.80 7.59
C PRO A 64 -2.33 -8.24 8.14
N PRO A 65 -1.39 -9.11 7.71
CA PRO A 65 -1.25 -10.44 8.31
C PRO A 65 -0.95 -10.44 9.81
N ARG A 66 -0.18 -9.46 10.29
CA ARG A 66 0.16 -9.35 11.72
C ARG A 66 -1.04 -8.90 12.54
N ILE A 67 -1.80 -7.92 12.03
CA ILE A 67 -3.03 -7.43 12.66
C ILE A 67 -4.08 -8.53 12.73
N CYS A 68 -4.33 -9.24 11.62
CA CYS A 68 -5.25 -10.36 11.62
C CYS A 68 -4.87 -11.43 12.64
N ARG A 69 -3.58 -11.76 12.75
CA ARG A 69 -3.10 -12.74 13.74
C ARG A 69 -3.24 -12.23 15.18
N LEU A 70 -2.93 -10.95 15.42
CA LEU A 70 -3.15 -10.35 16.74
C LEU A 70 -4.63 -10.45 17.14
N ASN A 71 -5.55 -10.11 16.25
CA ASN A 71 -6.98 -10.19 16.52
C ASN A 71 -7.47 -11.63 16.72
N GLU A 72 -6.91 -12.60 15.99
CA GLU A 72 -7.15 -14.03 16.23
C GLU A 72 -6.70 -14.45 17.64
N ASP A 73 -5.51 -14.01 18.06
CA ASP A 73 -5.00 -14.28 19.41
C ASP A 73 -5.86 -13.62 20.49
N LEU A 74 -6.34 -12.39 20.28
CA LEU A 74 -7.22 -11.69 21.19
C LEU A 74 -8.60 -12.37 21.33
N VAL A 75 -9.16 -12.85 20.23
CA VAL A 75 -10.39 -13.69 20.25
C VAL A 75 -10.14 -14.99 20.99
N SER A 76 -9.04 -15.68 20.70
CA SER A 76 -8.68 -16.96 21.35
C SER A 76 -8.44 -16.79 22.86
N ALA A 77 -7.94 -15.63 23.28
CA ALA A 77 -7.74 -15.29 24.68
C ALA A 77 -9.02 -14.80 25.39
N GLY A 78 -10.13 -14.64 24.66
CA GLY A 78 -11.40 -14.13 25.20
C GLY A 78 -11.38 -12.63 25.53
N VAL A 79 -10.42 -11.88 24.98
CA VAL A 79 -10.38 -10.40 25.10
C VAL A 79 -11.36 -9.76 24.13
N LEU A 80 -11.45 -10.29 22.93
CA LEU A 80 -12.46 -9.95 21.92
C LEU A 80 -13.49 -11.08 21.88
N ASP A 81 -14.68 -10.82 22.43
CA ASP A 81 -15.79 -11.78 22.44
C ASP A 81 -16.62 -11.63 21.15
N PRO A 82 -16.67 -12.65 20.26
CA PRO A 82 -17.50 -12.62 19.07
C PRO A 82 -19.01 -12.52 19.33
N ASP A 83 -19.44 -12.77 20.56
CA ASP A 83 -20.84 -12.64 20.96
C ASP A 83 -21.15 -11.25 21.58
N ASP A 84 -20.12 -10.37 21.76
CA ASP A 84 -20.26 -8.97 22.23
C ASP A 84 -19.44 -8.02 21.32
N LEU A 85 -19.87 -7.81 20.08
CA LEU A 85 -19.17 -6.93 19.13
C LEU A 85 -19.05 -5.47 19.59
N PRO A 86 -20.01 -4.86 20.32
CA PRO A 86 -19.83 -3.51 20.85
C PRO A 86 -18.58 -3.34 21.72
N SER A 87 -18.16 -4.37 22.44
CA SER A 87 -16.96 -4.34 23.29
C SER A 87 -15.65 -4.20 22.49
N TRP A 88 -15.64 -4.57 21.21
CA TRP A 88 -14.45 -4.50 20.33
C TRP A 88 -14.02 -3.10 19.96
N ARG A 89 -14.94 -2.12 20.12
CA ARG A 89 -14.76 -0.74 19.68
C ARG A 89 -13.43 -0.14 20.10
N THR A 90 -13.14 -0.15 21.40
CA THR A 90 -11.91 0.49 21.91
C THR A 90 -10.67 -0.16 21.36
N THR A 91 -10.61 -1.50 21.38
CA THR A 91 -9.46 -2.24 20.85
C THR A 91 -9.23 -1.97 19.37
N PHE A 92 -10.28 -2.02 18.56
CA PHE A 92 -10.16 -1.78 17.11
C PHE A 92 -9.78 -0.34 16.79
N ILE A 93 -10.31 0.65 17.52
CA ILE A 93 -9.95 2.06 17.33
C ILE A 93 -8.49 2.28 17.72
N ASP A 94 -8.04 1.81 18.88
CA ASP A 94 -6.68 1.98 19.35
C ASP A 94 -5.67 1.29 18.41
N GLU A 95 -5.99 0.07 17.98
CA GLU A 95 -5.18 -0.67 17.02
C GLU A 95 -5.10 0.04 15.67
N PHE A 96 -6.23 0.52 15.15
CA PHE A 96 -6.30 1.23 13.88
C PHE A 96 -5.50 2.53 13.90
N LEU A 97 -5.61 3.31 14.95
CA LEU A 97 -4.88 4.58 15.11
C LEU A 97 -3.37 4.36 15.29
N ALA A 98 -2.94 3.18 15.74
CA ALA A 98 -1.53 2.83 15.83
C ALA A 98 -0.88 2.53 14.46
N PHE A 99 -1.69 2.32 13.39
CA PHE A 99 -1.19 1.94 12.05
C PHE A 99 -1.74 2.85 10.96
N ASP A 100 -1.07 3.98 10.74
CA ASP A 100 -1.47 5.01 9.75
C ASP A 100 -1.70 4.50 8.32
N MET A 101 -1.20 3.31 8.01
CA MET A 101 -1.22 2.74 6.67
C MET A 101 -2.46 1.89 6.39
N LEU A 102 -3.23 1.54 7.42
CA LEU A 102 -4.46 0.77 7.25
C LEU A 102 -5.60 1.69 6.82
N SER A 103 -6.40 1.23 5.88
CA SER A 103 -7.65 1.88 5.51
C SER A 103 -8.83 1.35 6.32
N ALA A 104 -8.75 0.12 6.81
CA ALA A 104 -9.76 -0.47 7.69
C ALA A 104 -9.22 -1.68 8.46
N ILE A 105 -9.81 -1.95 9.63
CA ILE A 105 -9.80 -3.24 10.33
C ILE A 105 -11.24 -3.72 10.36
N THR A 106 -11.49 -4.94 9.88
CA THR A 106 -12.85 -5.47 9.73
C THR A 106 -12.94 -6.86 10.33
N TRP A 107 -14.11 -7.19 10.86
CA TRP A 107 -14.47 -8.54 11.27
C TRP A 107 -15.89 -8.87 10.82
N GLY A 108 -16.15 -10.13 10.47
CA GLY A 108 -17.47 -10.59 10.07
C GLY A 108 -17.73 -12.03 10.47
N SER A 109 -18.95 -12.31 10.90
CA SER A 109 -19.41 -13.62 11.31
C SER A 109 -20.18 -14.33 10.19
N GLY A 110 -20.16 -15.65 10.22
CA GLY A 110 -20.95 -16.49 9.34
C GLY A 110 -22.48 -16.32 9.47
N ASP A 111 -22.98 -15.69 10.53
CA ASP A 111 -24.39 -15.33 10.71
C ASP A 111 -24.75 -13.95 10.13
N GLY A 112 -23.78 -13.19 9.64
CA GLY A 112 -23.99 -11.88 9.00
C GLY A 112 -23.76 -10.68 9.89
N ARG A 113 -23.36 -10.88 11.17
CA ARG A 113 -22.89 -9.78 12.04
C ARG A 113 -21.51 -9.33 11.57
N CYS A 114 -21.23 -8.05 11.70
CA CYS A 114 -19.92 -7.51 11.35
C CYS A 114 -19.65 -6.17 12.04
N VAL A 115 -18.37 -5.84 12.08
CA VAL A 115 -17.86 -4.62 12.68
C VAL A 115 -16.61 -4.17 11.94
N TRP A 116 -16.39 -2.86 11.86
CA TRP A 116 -15.15 -2.29 11.38
C TRP A 116 -14.85 -0.91 11.96
N ILE A 117 -13.58 -0.55 11.91
CA ILE A 117 -13.07 0.81 11.92
C ILE A 117 -12.45 1.11 10.57
N SER A 118 -12.68 2.28 10.02
CA SER A 118 -12.19 2.64 8.69
C SER A 118 -11.80 4.10 8.58
N ARG A 119 -10.90 4.38 7.62
CA ARG A 119 -10.51 5.72 7.19
C ARG A 119 -11.04 5.95 5.79
N TYR A 120 -11.82 7.02 5.63
CA TYR A 120 -12.30 7.46 4.33
C TYR A 120 -11.25 8.29 3.60
N ILE A 121 -11.46 8.55 2.31
CA ILE A 121 -10.51 9.26 1.46
C ILE A 121 -10.26 10.71 1.90
N ASP A 122 -11.24 11.31 2.59
CA ASP A 122 -11.12 12.64 3.17
C ASP A 122 -10.32 12.66 4.50
N GLY A 123 -9.86 11.48 4.95
CA GLY A 123 -9.11 11.29 6.19
C GLY A 123 -9.97 11.14 7.43
N SER A 124 -11.30 11.17 7.34
CA SER A 124 -12.19 10.93 8.47
C SER A 124 -12.26 9.45 8.85
N TYR A 125 -12.49 9.20 10.15
CA TYR A 125 -12.58 7.85 10.70
C TYR A 125 -14.01 7.50 11.05
N TYR A 126 -14.37 6.24 10.84
CA TYR A 126 -15.71 5.74 11.14
C TYR A 126 -15.65 4.35 11.75
N TRP A 127 -16.37 4.21 12.87
CA TRP A 127 -16.71 2.93 13.46
C TRP A 127 -18.08 2.50 12.97
N ALA A 128 -18.21 1.28 12.50
CA ALA A 128 -19.50 0.77 12.05
C ALA A 128 -19.75 -0.65 12.57
N ILE A 129 -21.02 -0.94 12.90
CA ILE A 129 -21.42 -2.22 13.45
C ILE A 129 -22.79 -2.66 12.91
N LYS A 130 -22.91 -3.96 12.68
CA LYS A 130 -24.14 -4.70 12.49
C LYS A 130 -24.11 -5.88 13.47
N ASP A 131 -24.73 -5.72 14.63
CA ASP A 131 -24.69 -6.70 15.72
C ASP A 131 -25.91 -7.64 15.71
N ASP A 132 -26.98 -7.26 15.05
CA ASP A 132 -28.17 -8.10 14.86
C ASP A 132 -28.20 -8.72 13.46
N PRO A 133 -28.06 -10.04 13.32
CA PRO A 133 -28.08 -10.71 12.02
C PRO A 133 -29.43 -10.61 11.29
N SER A 134 -30.53 -10.36 12.01
CA SER A 134 -31.86 -10.20 11.44
C SER A 134 -32.08 -8.86 10.74
N VAL A 135 -31.21 -7.87 11.01
CA VAL A 135 -31.29 -6.53 10.44
C VAL A 135 -30.36 -6.43 9.22
N GLY A 136 -30.85 -5.87 8.11
CA GLY A 136 -30.06 -5.67 6.87
C GLY A 136 -29.10 -4.50 6.95
N THR A 137 -29.19 -3.66 7.99
CA THR A 137 -28.52 -2.37 8.06
C THR A 137 -27.29 -2.36 8.96
N MET A 138 -26.31 -1.58 8.54
CA MET A 138 -25.13 -1.19 9.31
C MET A 138 -25.35 0.18 9.91
N ILE A 139 -24.89 0.40 11.16
CA ILE A 139 -24.91 1.70 11.81
C ILE A 139 -23.47 2.19 11.92
N GLU A 140 -23.24 3.45 11.59
CA GLU A 140 -21.92 4.06 11.52
C GLU A 140 -21.83 5.35 12.34
N TRP A 141 -20.74 5.54 13.05
CA TRP A 141 -20.41 6.73 13.84
C TRP A 141 -19.07 7.28 13.41
N ARG A 142 -18.97 8.59 13.40
CA ARG A 142 -17.68 9.25 13.21
C ARG A 142 -16.84 9.12 14.47
N VAL A 143 -15.54 8.97 14.27
CA VAL A 143 -14.52 8.88 15.32
C VAL A 143 -13.50 9.99 15.07
N ASP A 144 -13.07 10.69 16.12
CA ASP A 144 -12.03 11.72 16.01
C ASP A 144 -10.61 11.09 16.02
N ASP A 145 -9.58 11.92 15.86
CA ASP A 145 -8.18 11.53 15.86
C ASP A 145 -7.66 11.09 17.25
N GLN A 146 -8.45 11.29 18.30
CA GLN A 146 -8.19 10.82 19.66
C GLN A 146 -8.93 9.49 19.97
N GLY A 147 -9.67 8.95 18.99
CA GLY A 147 -10.45 7.73 19.18
C GLY A 147 -11.81 7.94 19.84
N THR A 148 -12.25 9.19 19.98
CA THR A 148 -13.56 9.50 20.56
C THR A 148 -14.66 9.38 19.51
N MET A 149 -15.66 8.57 19.79
CA MET A 149 -16.82 8.36 18.92
C MET A 149 -17.88 9.43 19.19
N GLU A 150 -18.53 9.93 18.15
CA GLU A 150 -19.70 10.82 18.27
C GLU A 150 -20.85 10.12 19.03
N GLU A 151 -21.68 10.91 19.76
CA GLU A 151 -22.79 10.37 20.54
C GLU A 151 -23.93 9.82 19.66
N THR A 152 -24.10 10.39 18.47
CA THR A 152 -25.15 10.01 17.52
C THR A 152 -24.58 9.34 16.29
N PRO A 153 -25.27 8.34 15.71
CA PRO A 153 -24.86 7.78 14.45
C PRO A 153 -24.79 8.85 13.36
N SER A 154 -23.72 8.83 12.59
CA SER A 154 -23.53 9.68 11.41
C SER A 154 -24.25 9.10 10.19
N ASN A 155 -24.44 7.77 10.14
CA ASN A 155 -25.06 7.11 9.00
C ASN A 155 -25.68 5.77 9.37
N THR A 156 -26.66 5.33 8.54
CA THR A 156 -27.25 3.99 8.59
C THR A 156 -27.54 3.55 7.15
N PHE A 157 -27.03 2.39 6.73
CA PHE A 157 -27.13 1.94 5.35
C PHE A 157 -27.28 0.42 5.25
N GLU A 158 -27.87 -0.05 4.15
CA GLU A 158 -27.97 -1.48 3.83
C GLU A 158 -26.59 -2.06 3.58
N PHE A 159 -26.30 -3.19 4.21
CA PHE A 159 -25.00 -3.84 4.08
C PHE A 159 -25.10 -5.36 3.99
N ASP A 160 -24.63 -5.92 2.89
CA ASP A 160 -24.50 -7.35 2.66
C ASP A 160 -23.03 -7.78 2.85
N LEU A 161 -22.74 -8.42 3.98
CA LEU A 161 -21.45 -8.97 4.32
C LEU A 161 -20.99 -10.04 3.32
N PHE A 162 -21.93 -10.90 2.88
CA PHE A 162 -21.62 -12.08 2.08
C PHE A 162 -21.23 -11.77 0.64
N SER A 163 -21.44 -10.52 0.20
CA SER A 163 -20.96 -10.01 -1.09
C SER A 163 -19.57 -9.37 -1.02
N ARG A 164 -18.96 -9.27 0.18
CA ARG A 164 -17.71 -8.51 0.37
C ARG A 164 -16.48 -9.37 0.14
N PRO A 165 -15.54 -8.95 -0.74
CA PRO A 165 -14.34 -9.71 -1.04
C PRO A 165 -13.43 -9.93 0.18
N TRP A 166 -13.39 -9.00 1.14
CA TRP A 166 -12.62 -9.16 2.36
C TRP A 166 -13.14 -10.29 3.27
N PHE A 167 -14.43 -10.62 3.18
CA PHE A 167 -15.04 -11.71 3.91
C PHE A 167 -15.00 -13.02 3.11
N THR A 168 -15.36 -12.96 1.81
CA THR A 168 -15.47 -14.17 0.99
C THR A 168 -14.13 -14.78 0.65
N ALA A 169 -13.08 -14.00 0.40
CA ALA A 169 -11.77 -14.53 0.02
C ALA A 169 -11.17 -15.51 1.07
N PRO A 170 -11.01 -15.15 2.35
CA PRO A 170 -10.51 -16.10 3.34
C PRO A 170 -11.50 -17.24 3.64
N LYS A 171 -12.81 -16.97 3.59
CA LYS A 171 -13.86 -17.99 3.78
C LYS A 171 -13.80 -19.06 2.70
N ASP A 172 -13.74 -18.68 1.44
CA ASP A 172 -13.75 -19.60 0.30
C ASP A 172 -12.43 -20.36 0.18
N ALA A 173 -11.32 -19.72 0.56
CA ALA A 173 -10.02 -20.38 0.65
C ALA A 173 -9.94 -21.37 1.82
N GLY A 174 -10.74 -21.21 2.86
CA GLY A 174 -10.61 -21.95 4.12
C GLY A 174 -9.25 -21.72 4.82
N ALA A 175 -8.56 -20.66 4.49
CA ALA A 175 -7.20 -20.32 4.90
C ALA A 175 -6.97 -18.81 4.80
N PRO A 176 -5.88 -18.29 5.43
CA PRO A 176 -5.48 -16.90 5.23
C PRO A 176 -5.33 -16.55 3.75
N ALA A 177 -5.97 -15.47 3.31
CA ALA A 177 -5.99 -15.09 1.90
C ALA A 177 -6.07 -13.56 1.70
N TRP A 178 -5.49 -13.11 0.58
CA TRP A 178 -5.75 -11.78 0.03
C TRP A 178 -6.99 -11.82 -0.86
N SER A 179 -7.80 -10.76 -0.80
CA SER A 179 -8.86 -10.56 -1.78
C SER A 179 -8.29 -10.12 -3.13
N GLU A 180 -9.07 -10.32 -4.20
CA GLU A 180 -8.86 -9.54 -5.41
C GLU A 180 -9.10 -8.05 -5.13
N PRO A 181 -8.50 -7.15 -5.95
CA PRO A 181 -8.80 -5.73 -5.86
C PRO A 181 -10.30 -5.46 -6.06
N TYR A 182 -10.90 -4.68 -5.18
CA TYR A 182 -12.32 -4.36 -5.25
C TYR A 182 -12.58 -2.89 -4.91
N VAL A 183 -13.74 -2.39 -5.33
CA VAL A 183 -14.19 -1.06 -4.91
C VAL A 183 -14.73 -1.16 -3.49
N TRP A 184 -14.08 -0.43 -2.60
CA TRP A 184 -14.54 -0.31 -1.23
C TRP A 184 -15.80 0.55 -1.18
N VAL A 185 -16.79 0.11 -0.40
CA VAL A 185 -18.08 0.78 -0.26
C VAL A 185 -18.27 1.12 1.21
N GLY A 186 -18.31 2.38 1.51
CA GLY A 186 -18.64 2.93 2.83
C GLY A 186 -19.11 4.38 2.65
N GLY A 187 -20.12 4.79 3.44
CA GLY A 187 -20.66 6.15 3.44
C GLY A 187 -21.70 6.45 2.36
N GLU A 188 -22.39 7.59 2.54
CA GLU A 188 -23.47 8.06 1.65
C GLU A 188 -23.00 8.45 0.25
N ASP A 189 -21.76 8.85 0.05
CA ASP A 189 -21.24 9.35 -1.21
C ASP A 189 -20.39 8.29 -1.91
N ILE A 190 -21.02 7.48 -2.77
CA ILE A 190 -20.39 6.54 -3.71
C ILE A 190 -19.42 7.24 -4.70
N LYS A 191 -19.20 8.56 -4.58
CA LYS A 191 -18.32 9.32 -5.47
C LYS A 191 -16.85 8.95 -5.31
N ASP A 192 -16.46 8.47 -4.14
CA ASP A 192 -15.09 8.10 -3.83
C ASP A 192 -14.89 6.59 -3.93
N LYS A 193 -14.89 6.09 -5.17
CA LYS A 193 -14.58 4.69 -5.46
C LYS A 193 -13.11 4.41 -5.19
N THR A 194 -12.78 4.12 -3.94
CA THR A 194 -11.44 3.70 -3.56
C THR A 194 -11.24 2.23 -3.88
N LEU A 195 -10.18 1.91 -4.64
CA LEU A 195 -9.76 0.54 -4.82
C LEU A 195 -8.98 0.08 -3.59
N GLY A 196 -9.35 -1.07 -3.07
CA GLY A 196 -8.67 -1.71 -1.96
C GLY A 196 -8.36 -3.17 -2.24
N ILE A 197 -7.41 -3.69 -1.48
CA ILE A 197 -7.17 -5.11 -1.30
C ILE A 197 -7.23 -5.39 0.20
N SER A 198 -7.71 -6.53 0.59
CA SER A 198 -7.80 -6.93 2.00
C SER A 198 -7.14 -8.27 2.22
N TYR A 199 -6.46 -8.40 3.35
CA TYR A 199 -6.01 -9.69 3.86
C TYR A 199 -6.95 -10.12 4.97
N GLY A 200 -7.36 -11.38 4.98
CA GLY A 200 -8.21 -11.94 5.99
C GLY A 200 -7.77 -13.34 6.41
N ILE A 201 -8.13 -13.72 7.61
CA ILE A 201 -7.97 -15.08 8.14
C ILE A 201 -9.34 -15.61 8.59
N PRO A 202 -9.69 -16.86 8.28
CA PRO A 202 -10.91 -17.47 8.82
C PRO A 202 -10.65 -17.86 10.28
N MET A 203 -11.56 -17.45 11.15
CA MET A 203 -11.56 -17.86 12.56
C MET A 203 -12.66 -18.89 12.77
N TYR A 204 -12.33 -20.00 13.39
CA TYR A 204 -13.27 -21.06 13.69
C TYR A 204 -13.52 -21.10 15.20
N LYS A 205 -14.80 -21.26 15.61
CA LYS A 205 -15.08 -21.55 17.03
C LYS A 205 -14.47 -22.93 17.36
N PRO A 206 -13.78 -23.07 18.49
CA PRO A 206 -13.38 -24.39 18.96
C PRO A 206 -14.64 -25.25 19.21
N ASP A 207 -14.57 -26.52 18.83
CA ASP A 207 -15.63 -27.52 19.05
C ASP A 207 -15.88 -27.78 20.54
#